data_f95636c172e8dc1597d2b9bbbd00ba1b
#
_entry.id   f95636c172e8dc1597d2b9bbbd00ba1b
#
_cell.length_a   1.000
_cell.length_b   1.000
_cell.length_c   1.000
_cell.angle_alpha   90.00
_cell.angle_beta   90.00
_cell.angle_gamma   90.00
#
_symmetry.space_group_name_H-M   'P 1'
#
loop_
_entity.id
_entity.type
_entity.pdbx_description
1 polymer ?
#
loop_
_entity_poly.entity_id
_entity_poly.type
_entity_poly.pdbx_seq_one_letter_code
_entity_poly.pdbx_strand_id
1 'polypeptide(L)'
;MKDHDFTVKEMQKDVDQYISQFKEGYFKPLTMLARMTEELGELSREINHHYGEKPKKNTEDASTIEEELGDLLFVLTCFANEQGISLEDAHHKVMNKFRTRDKDRWTKKEDH
;
A
#
# COMPACT_ATOMS: atom_id res chain seq x y z
N MET A 1 18.34 -10.13 9.74
CA MET A 1 17.11 -10.83 10.21
C MET A 1 16.47 -10.05 11.35
N LYS A 2 15.19 -9.96 11.35
CA LYS A 2 14.47 -9.24 12.39
C LYS A 2 14.33 -10.09 13.65
N ASP A 3 14.48 -9.46 14.81
CA ASP A 3 14.34 -10.13 16.10
C ASP A 3 12.91 -10.07 16.64
N HIS A 4 12.03 -9.39 15.94
CA HIS A 4 10.65 -9.18 16.36
C HIS A 4 9.75 -8.99 15.13
N ASP A 5 8.45 -9.06 15.34
CA ASP A 5 7.49 -8.81 14.28
C ASP A 5 7.51 -7.34 13.87
N PHE A 6 7.41 -7.13 12.58
CA PHE A 6 7.40 -5.80 11.99
C PHE A 6 5.99 -5.22 12.07
N THR A 7 5.82 -4.07 12.71
CA THR A 7 4.52 -3.44 12.90
C THR A 7 4.25 -2.36 11.85
N VAL A 8 2.99 -1.99 11.69
CA VAL A 8 2.61 -0.89 10.80
C VAL A 8 3.24 0.42 11.25
N LYS A 9 3.31 0.63 12.56
CA LYS A 9 3.96 1.82 13.12
C LYS A 9 5.43 1.88 12.74
N GLU A 10 6.11 0.74 12.80
CA GLU A 10 7.52 0.66 12.40
C GLU A 10 7.70 0.88 10.90
N MET A 11 6.77 0.42 10.09
CA MET A 11 6.78 0.66 8.65
C MET A 11 6.71 2.17 8.35
N GLN A 12 5.79 2.87 9.02
CA GLN A 12 5.68 4.33 8.84
C GLN A 12 6.95 5.04 9.29
N LYS A 13 7.53 4.60 10.38
CA LYS A 13 8.77 5.17 10.91
C LYS A 13 9.94 4.92 9.96
N ASP A 14 10.04 3.73 9.39
CA ASP A 14 11.09 3.37 8.44
C ASP A 14 11.03 4.26 7.20
N VAL A 15 9.83 4.46 6.66
CA VAL A 15 9.63 5.34 5.51
C VAL A 15 10.00 6.79 5.87
N ASP A 16 9.59 7.25 7.05
CA ASP A 16 9.88 8.61 7.49
C ASP A 16 11.38 8.84 7.64
N GLN A 17 12.09 7.86 8.19
CA GLN A 17 13.55 7.95 8.33
C GLN A 17 14.21 8.03 6.95
N TYR A 18 13.73 7.26 6.00
CA TYR A 18 14.27 7.29 4.64
C TYR A 18 14.05 8.65 3.98
N ILE A 19 12.83 9.16 4.02
CA ILE A 19 12.48 10.45 3.38
C ILE A 19 13.19 11.61 4.05
N SER A 20 13.37 11.55 5.38
CA SER A 20 13.97 12.64 6.16
C SER A 20 15.45 12.90 5.85
N GLN A 21 16.12 11.96 5.18
CA GLN A 21 17.50 12.18 4.74
C GLN A 21 17.59 13.19 3.60
N PHE A 22 16.50 13.42 2.89
CA PHE A 22 16.54 14.21 1.67
C PHE A 22 15.96 15.59 1.90
N LYS A 23 16.59 16.57 1.28
CA LYS A 23 16.22 17.97 1.43
C LYS A 23 14.78 18.25 0.98
N GLU A 24 14.34 17.57 -0.05
CA GLU A 24 13.03 17.76 -0.65
C GLU A 24 11.89 17.29 0.28
N GLY A 25 12.13 16.28 1.10
CA GLY A 25 11.12 15.74 1.99
C GLY A 25 9.95 15.10 1.26
N TYR A 26 8.79 15.09 1.89
CA TYR A 26 7.59 14.55 1.26
C TYR A 26 7.06 15.48 0.17
N PHE A 27 6.55 14.87 -0.89
CA PHE A 27 5.86 15.63 -1.93
C PHE A 27 4.55 16.20 -1.39
N LYS A 28 4.03 17.21 -2.07
CA LYS A 28 2.73 17.79 -1.71
C LYS A 28 1.59 16.82 -2.02
N PRO A 29 0.44 16.95 -1.32
CA PRO A 29 -0.65 15.99 -1.45
C PRO A 29 -1.10 15.68 -2.86
N LEU A 30 -1.23 16.68 -3.73
CA LEU A 30 -1.69 16.43 -5.10
C LEU A 30 -0.65 15.68 -5.93
N THR A 31 0.64 15.91 -5.66
CA THR A 31 1.71 15.16 -6.31
C THR A 31 1.68 13.71 -5.84
N MET A 32 1.44 13.49 -4.55
CA MET A 32 1.32 12.12 -4.03
C MET A 32 0.10 11.41 -4.60
N LEU A 33 -1.02 12.13 -4.81
CA LEU A 33 -2.19 11.55 -5.45
C LEU A 33 -1.86 11.05 -6.86
N ALA A 34 -1.13 11.87 -7.64
CA ALA A 34 -0.69 11.46 -8.96
C ALA A 34 0.21 10.22 -8.89
N ARG A 35 1.11 10.18 -7.91
CA ARG A 35 1.99 9.02 -7.71
C ARG A 35 1.20 7.75 -7.36
N MET A 36 0.18 7.87 -6.50
CA MET A 36 -0.69 6.74 -6.17
C MET A 36 -1.35 6.17 -7.42
N THR A 37 -1.84 7.05 -8.29
CA THR A 37 -2.49 6.65 -9.54
C THR A 37 -1.51 5.93 -10.47
N GLU A 38 -0.29 6.47 -10.58
CA GLU A 38 0.76 5.86 -11.38
C GLU A 38 1.14 4.47 -10.88
N GLU A 39 1.36 4.34 -9.57
CA GLU A 39 1.76 3.05 -8.99
C GLU A 39 0.64 2.02 -9.07
N LEU A 40 -0.61 2.45 -8.90
CA LEU A 40 -1.75 1.56 -9.09
C LEU A 40 -1.82 1.08 -10.55
N GLY A 41 -1.56 1.97 -11.50
CA GLY A 41 -1.51 1.62 -12.91
C GLY A 41 -0.43 0.60 -13.23
N GLU A 42 0.75 0.75 -12.63
CA GLU A 42 1.85 -0.20 -12.82
C GLU A 42 1.54 -1.56 -12.20
N LEU A 43 0.91 -1.57 -11.02
CA LEU A 43 0.45 -2.80 -10.40
C LEU A 43 -0.59 -3.48 -11.29
N SER A 44 -1.54 -2.71 -11.81
CA SER A 44 -2.58 -3.24 -12.71
C SER A 44 -1.97 -3.86 -13.96
N ARG A 45 -0.97 -3.20 -14.53
CA ARG A 45 -0.27 -3.71 -15.72
C ARG A 45 0.44 -5.03 -15.40
N GLU A 46 1.10 -5.11 -14.25
CA GLU A 46 1.81 -6.32 -13.87
C GLU A 46 0.85 -7.49 -13.61
N ILE A 47 -0.28 -7.22 -12.98
CA ILE A 47 -1.32 -8.23 -12.78
C ILE A 47 -1.86 -8.71 -14.14
N ASN A 48 -2.08 -7.78 -15.05
CA ASN A 48 -2.57 -8.10 -16.38
C ASN A 48 -1.57 -8.93 -17.19
N HIS A 49 -0.27 -8.64 -17.06
CA HIS A 49 0.77 -9.45 -17.71
C HIS A 49 0.83 -10.87 -17.17
N HIS A 50 0.58 -11.02 -15.88
CA HIS A 50 0.70 -12.32 -15.23
C HIS A 50 -0.54 -13.20 -15.44
N TYR A 51 -1.73 -12.61 -15.39
CA TYR A 51 -2.98 -13.37 -15.45
C TYR A 51 -3.81 -13.11 -16.70
N GLY A 52 -3.54 -12.04 -17.43
CA GLY A 52 -4.32 -11.64 -18.59
C GLY A 52 -3.79 -12.23 -19.88
N GLU A 53 -4.34 -11.76 -20.98
CA GLU A 53 -4.01 -12.23 -22.33
C GLU A 53 -2.90 -11.43 -22.99
N LYS A 54 -2.54 -10.29 -22.40
CA LYS A 54 -1.54 -9.39 -22.98
C LYS A 54 -0.14 -9.73 -22.46
N PRO A 55 0.74 -10.29 -23.31
CA PRO A 55 2.09 -10.62 -22.85
C PRO A 55 2.93 -9.36 -22.64
N LYS A 56 3.92 -9.46 -21.77
CA LYS A 56 4.88 -8.39 -21.54
C LYS A 56 5.78 -8.22 -22.76
N LYS A 57 6.03 -6.98 -23.16
CA LYS A 57 6.93 -6.68 -24.27
C LYS A 57 8.37 -6.91 -23.87
N ASN A 58 9.22 -7.25 -24.83
CA ASN A 58 10.65 -7.46 -24.57
C ASN A 58 11.36 -6.21 -24.06
N THR A 59 10.83 -5.03 -24.38
CA THR A 59 11.41 -3.76 -23.95
C THR A 59 10.94 -3.30 -22.57
N GLU A 60 9.97 -3.98 -21.97
CA GLU A 60 9.46 -3.62 -20.66
C GLU A 60 10.37 -4.17 -19.57
N ASP A 61 10.57 -3.38 -18.50
CA ASP A 61 11.35 -3.79 -17.36
C ASP A 61 10.71 -4.99 -16.68
N ALA A 62 11.56 -5.91 -16.19
CA ALA A 62 11.08 -7.02 -15.40
C ALA A 62 10.73 -6.50 -14.01
N SER A 63 9.46 -6.65 -13.64
CA SER A 63 9.02 -6.36 -12.29
C SER A 63 8.02 -7.42 -11.87
N THR A 64 7.72 -7.48 -10.59
CA THR A 64 6.83 -8.47 -10.03
C THR A 64 5.63 -7.79 -9.39
N ILE A 65 4.54 -8.54 -9.24
CA ILE A 65 3.37 -8.06 -8.51
C ILE A 65 3.77 -7.64 -7.10
N GLU A 66 4.67 -8.40 -6.47
CA GLU A 66 5.16 -8.07 -5.13
C GLU A 66 5.84 -6.70 -5.08
N GLU A 67 6.71 -6.42 -6.05
CA GLU A 67 7.41 -5.14 -6.11
C GLU A 67 6.44 -3.98 -6.34
N GLU A 68 5.47 -4.17 -7.25
CA GLU A 68 4.51 -3.12 -7.56
C GLU A 68 3.55 -2.88 -6.39
N LEU A 69 3.18 -3.92 -5.63
CA LEU A 69 2.43 -3.76 -4.40
C LEU A 69 3.24 -2.96 -3.38
N GLY A 70 4.52 -3.26 -3.26
CA GLY A 70 5.43 -2.54 -2.37
C GLY A 70 5.54 -1.08 -2.74
N ASP A 71 5.67 -0.77 -4.03
CA ASP A 71 5.75 0.61 -4.51
C ASP A 71 4.48 1.40 -4.17
N LEU A 72 3.31 0.79 -4.38
CA LEU A 72 2.04 1.43 -4.03
C LEU A 72 1.93 1.64 -2.52
N LEU A 73 2.29 0.62 -1.74
CA LEU A 73 2.27 0.72 -0.29
C LEU A 73 3.20 1.83 0.21
N PHE A 74 4.38 1.96 -0.41
CA PHE A 74 5.32 3.03 -0.06
C PHE A 74 4.70 4.41 -0.25
N VAL A 75 4.08 4.65 -1.39
CA VAL A 75 3.45 5.96 -1.68
C VAL A 75 2.30 6.24 -0.71
N LEU A 76 1.47 5.23 -0.43
CA LEU A 76 0.39 5.37 0.54
C LEU A 76 0.93 5.71 1.94
N THR A 77 2.04 5.08 2.32
CA THR A 77 2.69 5.33 3.60
C THR A 77 3.26 6.75 3.67
N CYS A 78 3.89 7.21 2.58
CA CYS A 78 4.37 8.59 2.48
C CYS A 78 3.22 9.59 2.67
N PHE A 79 2.10 9.34 2.04
CA PHE A 79 0.93 10.21 2.16
C PHE A 79 0.43 10.25 3.61
N ALA A 80 0.31 9.08 4.23
CA ALA A 80 -0.11 9.00 5.63
C ALA A 80 0.83 9.78 6.54
N ASN A 81 2.14 9.62 6.34
CA ASN A 81 3.12 10.33 7.14
C ASN A 81 3.03 11.84 6.96
N GLU A 82 2.89 12.29 5.72
CA GLU A 82 2.79 13.72 5.42
C GLU A 82 1.54 14.33 6.05
N GLN A 83 0.44 13.58 6.09
CA GLN A 83 -0.83 14.03 6.66
C GLN A 83 -0.93 13.81 8.17
N GLY A 84 0.07 13.19 8.78
CA GLY A 84 0.04 12.88 10.21
C GLY A 84 -0.98 11.81 10.57
N ILE A 85 -1.25 10.90 9.65
CA ILE A 85 -2.22 9.82 9.86
C ILE A 85 -1.50 8.55 10.29
N SER A 86 -2.00 7.92 11.36
CA SER A 86 -1.55 6.60 11.77
C SER A 86 -2.30 5.55 10.94
N LEU A 87 -1.56 4.77 10.16
CA LEU A 87 -2.17 3.69 9.37
C LEU A 87 -2.72 2.58 10.26
N GLU A 88 -2.12 2.39 11.43
CA GLU A 88 -2.66 1.44 12.41
C GLU A 88 -4.05 1.88 12.87
N ASP A 89 -4.20 3.17 13.21
CA ASP A 89 -5.50 3.69 13.61
C ASP A 89 -6.52 3.65 12.47
N ALA A 90 -6.08 3.98 11.25
CA ALA A 90 -6.93 3.91 10.07
C ALA A 90 -7.43 2.47 9.86
N HIS A 91 -6.56 1.50 10.03
CA HIS A 91 -6.90 0.09 9.93
C HIS A 91 -7.97 -0.30 10.97
N HIS A 92 -7.76 0.09 12.22
CA HIS A 92 -8.71 -0.23 13.29
C HIS A 92 -10.08 0.40 13.03
N LYS A 93 -10.10 1.64 12.57
CA LYS A 93 -11.36 2.32 12.23
C LYS A 93 -12.13 1.59 11.14
N VAL A 94 -11.44 1.17 10.10
CA VAL A 94 -12.06 0.47 8.98
C VAL A 94 -12.58 -0.90 9.42
N MET A 95 -11.76 -1.64 10.17
CA MET A 95 -12.17 -2.95 10.64
C MET A 95 -13.35 -2.88 11.60
N ASN A 96 -13.34 -1.87 12.49
CA ASN A 96 -14.48 -1.66 13.38
C ASN A 96 -15.76 -1.35 12.59
N LYS A 97 -15.64 -0.51 11.56
CA LYS A 97 -16.78 -0.19 10.69
C LYS A 97 -17.34 -1.44 10.02
N PHE A 98 -16.48 -2.29 9.46
CA PHE A 98 -16.93 -3.52 8.81
C PHE A 98 -17.55 -4.51 9.79
N ARG A 99 -16.95 -4.66 10.96
CA ARG A 99 -17.45 -5.60 11.97
C ARG A 99 -18.79 -5.19 12.57
N THR A 100 -19.10 -3.89 12.58
CA THR A 100 -20.37 -3.40 13.12
C THR A 100 -21.42 -3.17 12.04
N ARG A 101 -21.10 -2.40 10.99
CA ARG A 101 -22.04 -2.06 9.93
C ARG A 101 -22.38 -3.24 9.03
N ASP A 102 -21.38 -4.04 8.70
CA ASP A 102 -21.53 -5.11 7.71
C ASP A 102 -21.54 -6.51 8.36
N LYS A 103 -21.77 -6.60 9.65
CA LYS A 103 -21.65 -7.87 10.38
C LYS A 103 -22.57 -8.97 9.86
N ASP A 104 -23.71 -8.61 9.31
CA ASP A 104 -24.71 -9.57 8.79
C ASP A 104 -24.75 -9.59 7.26
N ARG A 105 -23.87 -8.88 6.60
CA ARG A 105 -23.86 -8.76 5.14
C ARG A 105 -23.43 -10.06 4.44
N TRP A 106 -22.49 -10.77 5.05
CA TRP A 106 -21.92 -11.98 4.48
C TRP A 106 -22.30 -13.18 5.33
N THR A 107 -22.29 -14.36 4.72
CA THR A 107 -22.63 -15.61 5.41
C THR A 107 -21.41 -16.10 6.19
N LYS A 108 -21.55 -16.19 7.51
CA LYS A 108 -20.48 -16.71 8.36
C LYS A 108 -20.37 -18.22 8.22
N LYS A 109 -19.15 -18.72 8.34
CA LYS A 109 -18.93 -20.16 8.40
C LYS A 109 -19.52 -20.70 9.70
N GLU A 110 -20.03 -21.94 9.63
CA GLU A 110 -20.52 -22.61 10.84
C GLU A 110 -19.35 -23.00 11.72
N ASP A 111 -19.54 -22.87 13.05
CA ASP A 111 -18.59 -23.34 14.03
C ASP A 111 -18.81 -24.83 14.28
N HIS A 112 -17.73 -25.60 14.24
CA HIS A 112 -17.76 -27.04 14.50
C HIS A 112 -16.77 -27.42 15.57
#